data_01441e7484b667901118e30e15a29970
#
_entry.id   01441e7484b667901118e30e15a29970
#
_cell.length_a   1.000
_cell.length_b   1.000
_cell.length_c   1.000
_cell.angle_alpha   90.00
_cell.angle_beta   90.00
_cell.angle_gamma   90.00
#
_symmetry.space_group_name_H-M   'P 1'
#
loop_
_entity.id
_entity.type
_entity.pdbx_description
1 polymer ?
#
loop_
_entity_poly.entity_id
_entity_poly.type
_entity_poly.pdbx_seq_one_letter_code
_entity_poly.pdbx_strand_id
1 'polypeptide(L)'
;WVWNDLVFKNRIGLSAGFDKTAEAFDELADLGFGFIEIGTVTPSPQKGNPRPRIFRLVECDSLISRTGFNNPGLDMIKLRIAQRRNSYVLGININKNPSSEGRP
;
A
#
# COMPACT_ATOMS: atom_id res chain seq x y z
N TRP A 1 10.74 17.17 9.43
CA TRP A 1 10.35 16.48 10.66
C TRP A 1 11.12 15.17 10.80
N VAL A 2 11.61 14.88 12.00
CA VAL A 2 12.45 13.71 12.29
C VAL A 2 11.77 12.84 13.34
N TRP A 3 11.74 11.53 13.09
CA TRP A 3 11.30 10.53 14.06
C TRP A 3 12.27 9.35 14.01
N ASN A 4 12.89 9.05 15.16
CA ASN A 4 14.07 8.20 15.20
C ASN A 4 15.10 8.71 14.18
N ASP A 5 15.68 7.86 13.36
CA ASP A 5 16.65 8.25 12.34
C ASP A 5 16.01 8.54 10.98
N LEU A 6 14.66 8.60 10.93
CA LEU A 6 13.93 8.88 9.71
C LEU A 6 13.64 10.38 9.56
N VAL A 7 13.96 10.91 8.39
CA VAL A 7 13.67 12.30 8.03
C VAL A 7 12.50 12.35 7.08
N PHE A 8 11.43 13.01 7.53
CA PHE A 8 10.21 13.20 6.73
C PHE A 8 10.22 14.61 6.14
N LYS A 9 10.01 14.71 4.84
CA LYS A 9 9.90 15.97 4.11
C LYS A 9 8.77 16.85 4.66
N ASN A 10 7.65 16.22 5.02
CA ASN A 10 6.53 16.83 5.72
C ASN A 10 5.73 15.76 6.47
N ARG A 11 4.64 16.15 7.13
CA ARG A 11 3.82 15.27 7.97
C ARG A 11 2.63 14.63 7.24
N ILE A 12 2.50 14.86 5.94
CA ILE A 12 1.40 14.32 5.13
C ILE A 12 1.93 13.16 4.33
N GLY A 13 1.37 11.99 4.53
CA GLY A 13 1.73 10.78 3.80
C GLY A 13 0.55 10.16 3.08
N LEU A 14 0.84 9.27 2.15
CA LEU A 14 -0.14 8.47 1.46
C LEU A 14 -0.23 7.10 2.13
N SER A 15 -1.42 6.75 2.63
CA SER A 15 -1.63 5.49 3.34
C SER A 15 -1.75 4.30 2.38
N ALA A 16 -1.52 3.10 2.92
CA ALA A 16 -1.74 1.85 2.21
C ALA A 16 -3.15 1.75 1.63
N GLY A 17 -3.27 1.05 0.51
CA GLY A 17 -4.52 0.87 -0.23
C GLY A 17 -4.59 1.69 -1.51
N PHE A 18 -3.75 2.68 -1.70
CA PHE A 18 -3.65 3.43 -2.94
C PHE A 18 -2.69 2.75 -3.94
N ASP A 19 -1.47 2.47 -3.53
CA ASP A 19 -0.50 1.70 -4.33
C ASP A 19 -0.32 0.29 -3.74
N LYS A 20 -1.30 -0.57 -4.01
CA LYS A 20 -1.34 -1.94 -3.49
C LYS A 20 -0.30 -2.87 -4.12
N THR A 21 0.18 -2.51 -5.27
CA THR A 21 1.06 -3.34 -6.11
C THR A 21 2.50 -2.83 -6.17
N ALA A 22 2.78 -1.71 -5.50
CA ALA A 22 4.09 -1.04 -5.53
C ALA A 22 4.56 -0.72 -6.96
N GLU A 23 3.66 -0.13 -7.76
CA GLU A 23 3.96 0.24 -9.14
C GLU A 23 4.19 1.73 -9.33
N ALA A 24 3.73 2.56 -8.40
CA ALA A 24 3.71 4.01 -8.55
C ALA A 24 4.30 4.78 -7.34
N PHE A 25 4.94 4.11 -6.41
CA PHE A 25 5.39 4.74 -5.16
C PHE A 25 6.42 5.86 -5.37
N ASP A 26 7.31 5.73 -6.36
CA ASP A 26 8.28 6.79 -6.68
C ASP A 26 7.58 8.03 -7.27
N GLU A 27 6.68 7.83 -8.22
CA GLU A 27 5.89 8.90 -8.84
C GLU A 27 4.97 9.59 -7.82
N LEU A 28 4.39 8.82 -6.92
CA LEU A 28 3.57 9.36 -5.84
C LEU A 28 4.40 10.19 -4.86
N ALA A 29 5.63 9.75 -4.55
CA ALA A 29 6.54 10.53 -3.72
C ALA A 29 6.91 11.87 -4.36
N ASP A 30 7.05 11.91 -5.69
CA ASP A 30 7.34 13.12 -6.44
C ASP A 30 6.21 14.17 -6.37
N LEU A 31 4.98 13.75 -6.04
CA LEU A 31 3.88 14.68 -5.80
C LEU A 31 4.04 15.51 -4.51
N GLY A 32 4.98 15.14 -3.64
CA GLY A 32 5.32 15.93 -2.46
C GLY A 32 4.92 15.31 -1.11
N PHE A 33 4.41 14.09 -1.08
CA PHE A 33 4.14 13.40 0.18
C PHE A 33 5.42 13.23 1.01
N GLY A 34 5.29 13.40 2.32
CA GLY A 34 6.39 13.21 3.27
C GLY A 34 6.80 11.75 3.46
N PHE A 35 5.87 10.84 3.18
CA PHE A 35 6.08 9.39 3.19
C PHE A 35 5.02 8.70 2.35
N ILE A 36 5.34 7.51 1.87
CA ILE A 36 4.41 6.64 1.13
C ILE A 36 4.32 5.31 1.87
N GLU A 37 3.11 4.79 2.02
CA GLU A 37 2.88 3.44 2.53
C GLU A 37 2.24 2.60 1.43
N ILE A 38 2.96 1.59 0.96
CA ILE A 38 2.46 0.63 -0.03
C ILE A 38 1.76 -0.55 0.65
N GLY A 39 1.00 -1.29 -0.11
CA GLY A 39 0.33 -2.50 0.36
C GLY A 39 -1.18 -2.35 0.45
N THR A 40 -1.80 -3.29 1.06
CA THR A 40 -1.30 -4.37 1.93
C THR A 40 -0.64 -5.48 1.12
N VAL A 41 0.51 -5.95 1.60
CA VAL A 41 1.26 -7.05 1.02
C VAL A 41 1.01 -8.32 1.83
N THR A 42 0.76 -9.43 1.14
CA THR A 42 0.66 -10.76 1.76
C THR A 42 1.77 -11.68 1.25
N PRO A 43 2.16 -12.73 2.00
CA PRO A 43 3.20 -13.66 1.56
C PRO A 43 2.95 -14.23 0.16
N SER A 44 1.75 -14.73 -0.08
CA SER A 44 1.31 -15.22 -1.40
C SER A 44 0.40 -14.23 -2.10
N PRO A 45 0.33 -14.23 -3.44
CA PRO A 45 -0.59 -13.38 -4.19
C PRO A 45 -2.04 -13.58 -3.77
N GLN A 46 -2.82 -12.49 -3.77
CA GLN A 46 -4.27 -12.52 -3.53
C GLN A 46 -5.02 -11.77 -4.62
N LYS A 47 -6.08 -12.37 -5.14
CA LYS A 47 -6.97 -11.69 -6.08
C LYS A 47 -7.89 -10.66 -5.42
N GLY A 48 -8.09 -10.82 -4.12
CA GLY A 48 -9.08 -10.06 -3.37
C GLY A 48 -10.51 -10.53 -3.61
N ASN A 49 -11.45 -9.74 -3.15
CA ASN A 49 -12.88 -10.03 -3.29
C ASN A 49 -13.38 -9.89 -4.73
N PRO A 50 -14.49 -10.56 -5.10
CA PRO A 50 -15.13 -10.36 -6.40
C PRO A 50 -15.52 -8.89 -6.62
N ARG A 51 -15.45 -8.44 -7.86
CA ARG A 51 -15.95 -7.11 -8.26
C ARG A 51 -17.46 -7.14 -8.48
N PRO A 52 -18.20 -6.03 -8.23
CA PRO A 52 -17.71 -4.73 -7.77
C PRO A 52 -17.29 -4.74 -6.30
N ARG A 53 -16.24 -4.01 -5.96
CA ARG A 53 -15.65 -4.02 -4.61
C ARG A 53 -15.24 -2.65 -4.08
N ILE A 54 -15.43 -1.61 -4.89
CA ILE A 54 -15.31 -0.21 -4.49
C ILE A 54 -16.57 0.49 -4.96
N PHE A 55 -17.22 1.22 -4.05
CA PHE A 55 -18.48 1.91 -4.29
C PHE A 55 -18.36 3.38 -3.91
N ARG A 56 -18.60 4.26 -4.86
CA ARG A 56 -18.62 5.71 -4.63
C ARG A 56 -20.03 6.13 -4.20
N LEU A 57 -20.12 6.78 -3.06
CA LEU A 57 -21.36 7.35 -2.51
C LEU A 57 -21.32 8.87 -2.68
N VAL A 58 -21.69 9.34 -3.87
CA VAL A 58 -21.59 10.76 -4.25
C VAL A 58 -22.40 11.66 -3.32
N GLU A 59 -23.58 11.21 -2.90
CA GLU A 59 -24.50 11.99 -2.03
C GLU A 59 -23.92 12.24 -0.62
N CYS A 60 -22.95 11.43 -0.21
CA CYS A 60 -22.31 11.53 1.11
C CYS A 60 -20.83 11.88 1.03
N ASP A 61 -20.31 12.22 -0.15
CA ASP A 61 -18.86 12.42 -0.39
C ASP A 61 -18.01 11.28 0.20
N SER A 62 -18.50 10.04 0.07
CA SER A 62 -17.92 8.88 0.72
C SER A 62 -17.62 7.76 -0.27
N LEU A 63 -16.85 6.78 0.22
CA LEU A 63 -16.43 5.64 -0.58
C LEU A 63 -16.42 4.39 0.32
N ILE A 64 -17.06 3.32 -0.17
CA ILE A 64 -17.01 2.01 0.46
C ILE A 64 -16.01 1.15 -0.31
N SER A 65 -15.07 0.55 0.42
CA SER A 65 -14.07 -0.35 -0.15
C SER A 65 -14.09 -1.70 0.56
N ARG A 66 -14.15 -2.78 -0.22
CA ARG A 66 -14.02 -4.16 0.25
C ARG A 66 -13.13 -4.97 -0.67
N THR A 67 -11.97 -4.44 -1.00
CA THR A 67 -11.08 -5.03 -2.02
C THR A 67 -10.51 -6.39 -1.63
N GLY A 68 -10.35 -6.68 -0.33
CA GLY A 68 -9.89 -7.99 0.15
C GLY A 68 -8.39 -8.21 0.00
N PHE A 69 -7.60 -7.15 0.16
CA PHE A 69 -6.14 -7.19 0.11
C PHE A 69 -5.57 -7.80 -1.18
N ASN A 70 -6.12 -7.42 -2.32
CA ASN A 70 -5.57 -7.83 -3.61
C ASN A 70 -4.15 -7.28 -3.80
N ASN A 71 -3.21 -8.18 -4.07
CA ASN A 71 -1.81 -7.83 -4.26
C ASN A 71 -1.05 -8.97 -4.97
N PRO A 72 0.10 -8.69 -5.60
CA PRO A 72 0.87 -9.67 -6.34
C PRO A 72 1.74 -10.59 -5.47
N GLY A 73 1.71 -10.43 -4.15
CA GLY A 73 2.52 -11.21 -3.22
C GLY A 73 3.89 -10.59 -2.95
N LEU A 74 4.53 -11.09 -1.88
CA LEU A 74 5.77 -10.53 -1.36
C LEU A 74 6.91 -10.52 -2.37
N ASP A 75 7.09 -11.60 -3.13
CA ASP A 75 8.24 -11.72 -4.04
C ASP A 75 8.23 -10.65 -5.13
N MET A 76 7.06 -10.40 -5.73
CA MET A 76 6.90 -9.35 -6.72
C MET A 76 7.11 -7.96 -6.11
N ILE A 77 6.58 -7.72 -4.93
CA ILE A 77 6.74 -6.44 -4.23
C ILE A 77 8.22 -6.18 -3.91
N LYS A 78 8.95 -7.18 -3.45
CA LYS A 78 10.41 -7.07 -3.20
C LYS A 78 11.18 -6.65 -4.46
N LEU A 79 10.86 -7.25 -5.60
CA LEU A 79 11.49 -6.89 -6.87
C LEU A 79 11.21 -5.43 -7.25
N ARG A 80 9.98 -4.97 -7.07
CA ARG A 80 9.58 -3.58 -7.37
C ARG A 80 10.24 -2.58 -6.43
N ILE A 81 10.29 -2.85 -5.14
CA ILE A 81 10.96 -1.99 -4.15
C ILE A 81 12.46 -1.89 -4.44
N ALA A 82 13.09 -2.97 -4.90
CA ALA A 82 14.51 -2.96 -5.26
C ALA A 82 14.83 -1.98 -6.39
N GLN A 83 13.86 -1.59 -7.20
CA GLN A 83 14.00 -0.61 -8.28
C GLN A 83 13.73 0.84 -7.84
N ARG A 84 13.54 1.08 -6.55
CA ARG A 84 13.31 2.40 -5.97
C ARG A 84 14.38 3.39 -6.41
N ARG A 85 13.97 4.55 -6.91
CA ARG A 85 14.87 5.57 -7.46
C ARG A 85 15.18 6.68 -6.47
N ASN A 86 14.21 7.05 -5.65
CA ASN A 86 14.28 8.24 -4.82
C ASN A 86 14.44 7.91 -3.33
N SER A 87 15.06 8.83 -2.60
CA SER A 87 15.20 8.72 -1.14
C SER A 87 14.04 9.46 -0.45
N TYR A 88 13.16 8.72 0.16
CA TYR A 88 12.05 9.18 0.99
C TYR A 88 11.65 8.05 1.94
N VAL A 89 10.83 8.34 2.93
CA VAL A 89 10.35 7.31 3.85
C VAL A 89 9.29 6.46 3.17
N LEU A 90 9.58 5.18 3.00
CA LEU A 90 8.68 4.18 2.44
C LEU A 90 8.23 3.21 3.52
N GLY A 91 6.95 3.17 3.81
CA GLY A 91 6.30 2.20 4.67
C GLY A 91 5.71 1.05 3.88
N ILE A 92 5.58 -0.10 4.51
CA ILE A 92 4.95 -1.28 3.92
C ILE A 92 3.91 -1.81 4.89
N ASN A 93 2.66 -1.84 4.46
CA ASN A 93 1.59 -2.50 5.18
C ASN A 93 1.59 -3.99 4.86
N ILE A 94 1.63 -4.83 5.87
CA ILE A 94 1.72 -6.29 5.71
C ILE A 94 0.59 -7.02 6.42
N ASN A 95 0.14 -8.13 5.84
CA ASN A 95 -0.87 -8.99 6.45
C ASN A 95 -0.63 -10.46 6.07
N LYS A 96 -1.23 -11.36 6.83
CA LYS A 96 -1.24 -12.80 6.48
C LYS A 96 -2.26 -13.10 5.39
N ASN A 97 -2.07 -14.19 4.64
CA ASN A 97 -3.11 -14.68 3.75
C ASN A 97 -4.26 -15.28 4.55
N PRO A 98 -5.53 -14.96 4.26
CA PRO A 98 -6.69 -15.52 4.99
C PRO A 98 -6.80 -17.02 4.91
N SER A 99 -6.36 -17.61 3.80
CA SER A 99 -6.36 -19.07 3.56
C SER A 99 -5.15 -19.80 4.15
N SER A 100 -4.19 -19.08 4.72
CA SER A 100 -3.14 -19.75 5.46
C SER A 100 -3.78 -20.35 6.71
N GLU A 101 -3.78 -21.66 6.82
CA GLU A 101 -4.08 -22.41 8.05
C GLU A 101 -3.06 -22.07 9.13
N GLY A 102 -3.02 -20.92 9.50
CA GLY A 102 -2.14 -20.49 10.53
C GLY A 102 -2.98 -19.72 11.47
N ARG A 103 -3.54 -20.39 12.18
CA ARG A 103 -3.53 -20.16 13.60
C ARG A 103 -3.47 -18.75 14.07
N PRO A 104 -4.30 -18.48 15.00
CA PRO A 104 -4.26 -17.21 15.71
C PRO A 104 -2.91 -16.98 16.34
#